data_0e9762873a7a506ad1cf3ff7d3bb38d8
#
_entry.id   0e9762873a7a506ad1cf3ff7d3bb38d8
#
_cell.length_a   1.000
_cell.length_b   1.000
_cell.length_c   1.000
_cell.angle_alpha   90.00
_cell.angle_beta   90.00
_cell.angle_gamma   90.00
#
_symmetry.space_group_name_H-M   'P 1'
#
loop_
_entity.id
_entity.type
_entity.pdbx_description
1 polymer ?
#
loop_
_entity_poly.entity_id
_entity_poly.type
_entity_poly.pdbx_seq_one_letter_code
_entity_poly.pdbx_strand_id
1 'polypeptide(L)'
;MTNCFILLAAGKGKRFKSNNPKQFTNYLNKPLFMHSVDKAIKSKLFKSIIIVSNIPIKSIKDRSIKVIKGGRERYQSSQKALNFIKNKKFTNVFIHDAARPNFSIKLLKKLNSNLKKNKAVVPYVKTDN
;
A
#
# COMPACT_ATOMS: atom_id res chain seq x y z
N MET A 1 7.39 -4.27 -17.91
CA MET A 1 7.52 -3.24 -16.85
C MET A 1 7.34 -3.86 -15.49
N THR A 2 8.16 -3.47 -14.53
CA THR A 2 8.11 -4.01 -13.17
C THR A 2 7.53 -2.95 -12.23
N ASN A 3 6.49 -3.33 -11.50
CA ASN A 3 5.82 -2.46 -10.55
C ASN A 3 5.99 -2.95 -9.13
N CYS A 4 6.10 -2.01 -8.19
CA CYS A 4 6.09 -2.28 -6.75
C CYS A 4 4.90 -1.58 -6.11
N PHE A 5 4.21 -2.28 -5.21
CA PHE A 5 3.10 -1.71 -4.42
C PHE A 5 3.57 -1.51 -2.99
N ILE A 6 3.55 -0.27 -2.52
CA ILE A 6 3.90 0.08 -1.14
C ILE A 6 2.62 0.37 -0.39
N LEU A 7 2.37 -0.39 0.66
CA LEU A 7 1.20 -0.22 1.53
C LEU A 7 1.65 0.37 2.86
N LEU A 8 1.20 1.58 3.15
CA LEU A 8 1.57 2.29 4.37
C LEU A 8 0.62 1.89 5.50
N ALA A 9 1.10 1.06 6.42
CA ALA A 9 0.34 0.52 7.54
C ALA A 9 0.96 0.87 8.90
N ALA A 10 1.88 1.85 8.92
CA ALA A 10 2.61 2.21 10.14
C ALA A 10 1.94 3.28 10.98
N GLY A 11 0.84 3.87 10.52
CA GLY A 11 0.12 4.91 11.25
C GLY A 11 -0.41 4.45 12.59
N LYS A 12 -0.40 5.34 13.57
CA LYS A 12 -0.86 5.05 14.94
C LYS A 12 -2.37 5.13 15.12
N GLY A 13 -3.13 5.52 14.08
CA GLY A 13 -4.57 5.64 14.20
C GLY A 13 -5.03 6.67 15.21
N LYS A 14 -4.41 7.85 15.22
CA LYS A 14 -4.67 8.93 16.21
C LYS A 14 -6.13 9.31 16.37
N ARG A 15 -6.98 8.99 15.37
CA ARG A 15 -8.41 9.31 15.39
C ARG A 15 -9.27 8.24 16.03
N PHE A 16 -8.68 7.08 16.37
CA PHE A 16 -9.38 5.98 17.03
C PHE A 16 -8.87 5.81 18.45
N LYS A 17 -9.78 5.79 19.40
CA LYS A 17 -9.45 5.59 20.82
C LYS A 17 -9.17 4.12 21.15
N SER A 18 -9.02 3.25 20.16
CA SER A 18 -8.70 1.86 20.40
C SER A 18 -7.19 1.66 20.42
N ASN A 19 -6.74 0.64 21.17
CA ASN A 19 -5.33 0.27 21.26
C ASN A 19 -4.78 -0.30 19.92
N ASN A 20 -5.66 -0.60 18.97
CA ASN A 20 -5.27 -1.10 17.65
C ASN A 20 -5.50 -0.03 16.59
N PRO A 21 -4.48 0.27 15.77
CA PRO A 21 -4.70 1.15 14.62
C PRO A 21 -5.79 0.61 13.70
N LYS A 22 -6.50 1.52 13.03
CA LYS A 22 -7.63 1.20 12.16
C LYS A 22 -7.28 0.13 11.11
N GLN A 23 -6.09 0.20 10.51
CA GLN A 23 -5.68 -0.71 9.46
C GLN A 23 -5.54 -2.16 9.93
N PHE A 24 -5.47 -2.41 11.23
CA PHE A 24 -5.39 -3.75 11.81
C PHE A 24 -6.71 -4.26 12.35
N THR A 25 -7.78 -3.47 12.31
CA THR A 25 -9.10 -3.94 12.75
C THR A 25 -9.69 -4.89 11.70
N ASN A 26 -10.43 -5.89 12.18
CA ASN A 26 -11.06 -6.86 11.29
C ASN A 26 -12.22 -6.24 10.53
N TYR A 27 -12.27 -6.50 9.23
CA TYR A 27 -13.34 -6.13 8.36
C TYR A 27 -13.54 -7.29 7.37
N LEU A 28 -14.77 -7.82 7.32
CA LEU A 28 -15.08 -8.97 6.46
C LEU A 28 -14.08 -10.11 6.65
N ASN A 29 -13.90 -10.52 7.92
CA ASN A 29 -13.12 -11.68 8.37
C ASN A 29 -11.60 -11.57 8.23
N LYS A 30 -11.06 -10.40 7.94
CA LYS A 30 -9.60 -10.21 7.89
C LYS A 30 -9.23 -8.76 8.22
N PRO A 31 -7.97 -8.51 8.62
CA PRO A 31 -7.52 -7.15 8.91
C PRO A 31 -7.71 -6.24 7.71
N LEU A 32 -8.05 -4.98 7.97
CA LEU A 32 -8.36 -4.02 6.92
C LEU A 32 -7.24 -3.90 5.88
N PHE A 33 -5.98 -3.89 6.31
CA PHE A 33 -4.83 -3.78 5.41
C PHE A 33 -4.76 -4.94 4.40
N MET A 34 -5.21 -6.14 4.80
CA MET A 34 -5.17 -7.32 3.92
C MET A 34 -6.09 -7.20 2.71
N HIS A 35 -7.16 -6.40 2.82
CA HIS A 35 -8.04 -6.15 1.68
C HIS A 35 -7.28 -5.45 0.54
N SER A 36 -6.41 -4.50 0.88
CA SER A 36 -5.56 -3.83 -0.11
C SER A 36 -4.53 -4.78 -0.70
N VAL A 37 -3.91 -5.61 0.14
CA VAL A 37 -2.93 -6.61 -0.32
C VAL A 37 -3.58 -7.58 -1.30
N ASP A 38 -4.77 -8.09 -0.97
CA ASP A 38 -5.48 -9.03 -1.83
C ASP A 38 -5.82 -8.43 -3.18
N LYS A 39 -6.25 -7.17 -3.22
CA LYS A 39 -6.54 -6.48 -4.48
C LYS A 39 -5.28 -6.28 -5.32
N ALA A 40 -4.18 -5.92 -4.68
CA ALA A 40 -2.89 -5.78 -5.37
C ALA A 40 -2.46 -7.10 -5.99
N ILE A 41 -2.59 -8.22 -5.25
CA ILE A 41 -2.27 -9.55 -5.77
C ILE A 41 -3.19 -9.92 -6.94
N LYS A 42 -4.49 -9.72 -6.78
CA LYS A 42 -5.49 -10.06 -7.81
C LYS A 42 -5.29 -9.25 -9.09
N SER A 43 -4.76 -8.04 -8.99
CA SER A 43 -4.52 -7.20 -10.17
C SER A 43 -3.45 -7.78 -11.09
N LYS A 44 -2.54 -8.59 -10.55
CA LYS A 44 -1.39 -9.16 -11.26
C LYS A 44 -0.45 -8.10 -11.86
N LEU A 45 -0.48 -6.88 -11.31
CA LEU A 45 0.34 -5.78 -11.79
C LEU A 45 1.69 -5.67 -11.10
N PHE A 46 1.83 -6.27 -9.91
CA PHE A 46 2.97 -6.00 -9.03
C PHE A 46 3.90 -7.19 -8.90
N LYS A 47 5.18 -6.96 -9.13
CA LYS A 47 6.23 -7.95 -8.89
C LYS A 47 6.53 -8.08 -7.40
N SER A 48 6.34 -7.00 -6.64
CA SER A 48 6.64 -6.96 -5.22
C SER A 48 5.64 -6.08 -4.49
N ILE A 49 5.28 -6.49 -3.27
CA ILE A 49 4.41 -5.73 -2.37
C ILE A 49 5.19 -5.50 -1.08
N ILE A 50 5.33 -4.24 -0.69
CA ILE A 50 6.02 -3.86 0.54
C ILE A 50 4.99 -3.34 1.52
N ILE A 51 4.85 -3.99 2.67
CA ILE A 51 3.99 -3.52 3.75
C ILE A 51 4.87 -2.82 4.77
N VAL A 52 4.59 -1.54 5.03
CA VAL A 52 5.32 -0.76 6.04
C VAL A 52 4.48 -0.75 7.31
N SER A 53 4.98 -1.39 8.38
CA SER A 53 4.21 -1.55 9.61
C SER A 53 5.10 -1.42 10.84
N ASN A 54 4.60 -0.75 11.88
CA ASN A 54 5.25 -0.70 13.19
C ASN A 54 4.72 -1.79 14.14
N ILE A 55 3.71 -2.52 13.70
CA ILE A 55 3.18 -3.69 14.41
C ILE A 55 3.62 -4.94 13.67
N PRO A 56 4.16 -5.97 14.36
CA PRO A 56 4.55 -7.20 13.70
C PRO A 56 3.39 -7.85 12.95
N ILE A 57 3.64 -8.25 11.71
CA ILE A 57 2.67 -8.96 10.89
C ILE A 57 3.19 -10.37 10.69
N LYS A 58 2.44 -11.35 11.22
CA LYS A 58 2.80 -12.77 11.13
C LYS A 58 2.06 -13.43 9.97
N SER A 59 2.64 -14.50 9.43
CA SER A 59 1.97 -15.48 8.55
C SER A 59 1.65 -15.03 7.13
N ILE A 60 2.40 -14.11 6.55
CA ILE A 60 2.29 -13.88 5.11
C ILE A 60 3.30 -14.78 4.40
N LYS A 61 2.81 -15.82 3.73
CA LYS A 61 3.66 -16.83 3.09
C LYS A 61 4.08 -16.50 1.66
N ASP A 62 3.54 -15.44 1.08
CA ASP A 62 3.84 -15.05 -0.30
C ASP A 62 5.22 -14.40 -0.37
N ARG A 63 6.09 -14.93 -1.22
CA ARG A 63 7.47 -14.44 -1.39
C ARG A 63 7.55 -13.05 -2.00
N SER A 64 6.50 -12.62 -2.70
CA SER A 64 6.45 -11.28 -3.29
C SER A 64 6.14 -10.21 -2.26
N ILE A 65 5.73 -10.59 -1.06
CA ILE A 65 5.36 -9.68 0.02
C ILE A 65 6.49 -9.58 1.04
N LYS A 66 6.92 -8.35 1.31
CA LYS A 66 7.90 -8.05 2.34
C LYS A 66 7.31 -7.07 3.34
N VAL A 67 7.59 -7.28 4.62
CA VAL A 67 7.16 -6.38 5.69
C VAL A 67 8.39 -5.67 6.23
N ILE A 68 8.34 -4.34 6.26
CA ILE A 68 9.42 -3.53 6.83
C ILE A 68 8.86 -2.60 7.90
N LYS A 69 9.72 -2.15 8.80
CA LYS A 69 9.36 -1.22 9.86
C LYS A 69 9.23 0.20 9.29
N GLY A 70 8.20 0.92 9.74
CA GLY A 70 7.97 2.31 9.36
C GLY A 70 8.65 3.31 10.29
N GLY A 71 8.45 4.59 10.00
CA GLY A 71 8.87 5.70 10.84
C GLY A 71 7.74 6.22 11.73
N ARG A 72 8.00 7.35 12.39
CA ARG A 72 6.99 8.02 13.23
C ARG A 72 5.92 8.71 12.38
N GLU A 73 6.33 9.30 11.27
CA GLU A 73 5.47 10.04 10.37
C GLU A 73 5.30 9.30 9.05
N ARG A 74 4.22 9.63 8.32
CA ARG A 74 3.91 9.01 7.04
C ARG A 74 5.05 9.16 6.03
N TYR A 75 5.64 10.37 5.94
CA TYR A 75 6.72 10.62 5.00
C TYR A 75 7.96 9.80 5.31
N GLN A 76 8.23 9.53 6.60
CA GLN A 76 9.37 8.69 7.00
C GLN A 76 9.15 7.24 6.58
N SER A 77 7.91 6.74 6.72
CA SER A 77 7.54 5.39 6.28
C SER A 77 7.68 5.25 4.78
N SER A 78 7.24 6.25 4.01
CA SER A 78 7.40 6.27 2.55
C SER A 78 8.87 6.26 2.17
N GLN A 79 9.68 7.08 2.83
CA GLN A 79 11.12 7.14 2.59
C GLN A 79 11.81 5.81 2.84
N LYS A 80 11.46 5.14 3.95
CA LYS A 80 12.04 3.83 4.28
C LYS A 80 11.71 2.78 3.22
N ALA A 81 10.48 2.79 2.72
CA ALA A 81 10.07 1.88 1.67
C ALA A 81 10.80 2.16 0.37
N LEU A 82 10.91 3.41 -0.02
CA LEU A 82 11.62 3.80 -1.24
C LEU A 82 13.11 3.46 -1.15
N ASN A 83 13.73 3.67 0.00
CA ASN A 83 15.12 3.27 0.23
C ASN A 83 15.30 1.77 0.16
N PHE A 84 14.33 1.01 0.67
CA PHE A 84 14.38 -0.46 0.65
C PHE A 84 14.38 -1.00 -0.78
N ILE A 85 13.65 -0.36 -1.70
CA ILE A 85 13.50 -0.85 -3.07
C ILE A 85 14.41 -0.15 -4.09
N LYS A 86 15.18 0.86 -3.70
CA LYS A 86 15.91 1.72 -4.65
C LYS A 86 16.87 0.96 -5.57
N ASN A 87 17.46 -0.14 -5.10
CA ASN A 87 18.41 -0.93 -5.88
C ASN A 87 17.73 -2.08 -6.65
N LYS A 88 16.41 -2.21 -6.55
CA LYS A 88 15.66 -3.30 -7.19
C LYS A 88 15.10 -2.94 -8.57
N LYS A 89 15.35 -1.72 -9.03
CA LYS A 89 15.05 -1.25 -10.39
C LYS A 89 13.60 -1.40 -10.83
N PHE A 90 12.65 -1.08 -9.95
CA PHE A 90 11.24 -1.04 -10.35
C PHE A 90 10.98 0.12 -11.30
N THR A 91 10.17 -0.14 -12.34
CA THR A 91 9.77 0.88 -13.30
C THR A 91 8.79 1.87 -12.68
N ASN A 92 7.82 1.35 -11.93
CA ASN A 92 6.79 2.16 -11.30
C ASN A 92 6.61 1.76 -9.84
N VAL A 93 6.23 2.74 -9.03
CA VAL A 93 5.94 2.52 -7.61
C VAL A 93 4.55 3.08 -7.31
N PHE A 94 3.70 2.25 -6.71
CA PHE A 94 2.38 2.65 -6.23
C PHE A 94 2.45 2.77 -4.72
N ILE A 95 1.99 3.89 -4.17
CA ILE A 95 1.96 4.11 -2.71
C ILE A 95 0.51 4.30 -2.28
N HIS A 96 0.08 3.52 -1.30
CA HIS A 96 -1.30 3.54 -0.83
C HIS A 96 -1.39 3.42 0.69
N ASP A 97 -2.43 4.06 1.26
CA ASP A 97 -2.72 4.03 2.68
C ASP A 97 -3.52 2.77 3.03
N ALA A 98 -3.01 1.98 3.99
CA ALA A 98 -3.63 0.72 4.40
C ALA A 98 -5.01 0.88 5.04
N ALA A 99 -5.34 2.07 5.55
CA ALA A 99 -6.65 2.34 6.14
C ALA A 99 -7.73 2.64 5.09
N ARG A 100 -7.40 2.62 3.80
CA ARG A 100 -8.32 2.95 2.70
C ARG A 100 -8.45 1.80 1.72
N PRO A 101 -9.23 0.74 2.04
CA PRO A 101 -9.32 -0.45 1.19
C PRO A 101 -10.27 -0.30 -0.01
N ASN A 102 -10.99 0.81 -0.15
CA ASN A 102 -12.09 0.97 -1.12
C ASN A 102 -11.64 1.40 -2.52
N PHE A 103 -10.47 0.98 -2.96
CA PHE A 103 -10.07 1.15 -4.36
C PHE A 103 -10.40 -0.11 -5.16
N SER A 104 -10.54 0.05 -6.46
CA SER A 104 -10.84 -1.08 -7.35
C SER A 104 -9.60 -1.54 -8.11
N ILE A 105 -9.62 -2.80 -8.55
CA ILE A 105 -8.58 -3.34 -9.44
C ILE A 105 -8.59 -2.56 -10.77
N LYS A 106 -9.77 -2.16 -11.24
CA LYS A 106 -9.91 -1.33 -12.43
C LYS A 106 -9.14 -0.01 -12.29
N LEU A 107 -9.20 0.63 -11.11
CA LEU A 107 -8.43 1.85 -10.85
C LEU A 107 -6.93 1.59 -10.92
N LEU A 108 -6.45 0.49 -10.35
CA LEU A 108 -5.02 0.13 -10.41
C LEU A 108 -4.56 -0.02 -11.86
N LYS A 109 -5.35 -0.69 -12.68
CA LYS A 109 -5.03 -0.88 -14.10
C LYS A 109 -5.02 0.44 -14.85
N LYS A 110 -5.95 1.34 -14.54
CA LYS A 110 -6.02 2.67 -15.15
C LYS A 110 -4.80 3.52 -14.77
N LEU A 111 -4.40 3.51 -13.50
CA LEU A 111 -3.21 4.21 -13.04
C LEU A 111 -1.96 3.67 -13.75
N ASN A 112 -1.86 2.35 -13.86
CA ASN A 112 -0.73 1.72 -14.53
C ASN A 112 -0.64 2.14 -16.01
N SER A 113 -1.77 2.19 -16.70
CA SER A 113 -1.81 2.63 -18.10
C SER A 113 -1.37 4.08 -18.24
N ASN A 114 -1.79 4.95 -17.33
CA ASN A 114 -1.44 6.37 -17.37
C ASN A 114 0.03 6.61 -17.05
N LEU A 115 0.67 5.75 -16.27
CA LEU A 115 2.10 5.85 -15.96
C LEU A 115 3.00 5.62 -17.17
N LYS A 116 2.50 5.01 -18.23
CA LYS A 116 3.27 4.84 -19.47
C LYS A 116 3.58 6.19 -20.14
N LYS A 117 2.73 7.20 -19.94
CA LYS A 117 2.84 8.52 -20.55
C LYS A 117 3.17 9.63 -19.55
N ASN A 118 3.11 9.37 -18.25
CA ASN A 118 3.25 10.38 -17.21
C ASN A 118 4.23 9.90 -16.15
N LYS A 119 5.01 10.83 -15.60
CA LYS A 119 5.97 10.51 -14.52
C LYS A 119 5.29 10.24 -13.18
N ALA A 120 4.13 10.86 -12.96
CA ALA A 120 3.35 10.69 -11.74
C ALA A 120 1.86 10.79 -12.06
N VAL A 121 1.07 9.95 -11.40
CA VAL A 121 -0.38 9.90 -11.59
C VAL A 121 -1.04 9.80 -10.21
N VAL A 122 -2.03 10.66 -9.96
CA VAL A 122 -2.80 10.65 -8.71
C VAL A 122 -4.28 10.58 -9.07
N PRO A 123 -5.03 9.63 -8.48
CA PRO A 123 -6.47 9.57 -8.71
C PRO A 123 -7.17 10.69 -7.94
N TYR A 124 -8.24 11.20 -8.50
CA TYR A 124 -9.08 12.17 -7.79
C TYR A 124 -10.54 11.94 -8.14
N VAL A 125 -11.42 12.41 -7.26
CA VAL A 125 -12.85 12.38 -7.47
C VAL A 125 -13.34 13.83 -7.58
N LYS A 126 -14.10 14.11 -8.66
CA LYS A 126 -14.72 15.41 -8.82
C LYS A 126 -15.78 15.58 -7.75
N THR A 127 -15.70 16.67 -7.00
CA THR A 127 -16.75 17.03 -6.05
C THR A 127 -17.56 18.19 -6.61
N ASP A 128 -18.88 18.04 -6.60
CA ASP A 128 -19.81 19.11 -6.98
C ASP A 128 -19.98 20.04 -5.78
N ASN A 129 -19.26 21.14 -5.78
CA ASN A 129 -19.46 22.23 -4.81
C ASN A 129 -19.91 23.45 -5.53
#